data_afbef39fcc5204e7c3c7b55114e2167d
#
_entry.id   afbef39fcc5204e7c3c7b55114e2167d
#
_cell.length_a   1.000
_cell.length_b   1.000
_cell.length_c   1.000
_cell.angle_alpha   90.00
_cell.angle_beta   90.00
_cell.angle_gamma   90.00
#
_symmetry.space_group_name_H-M   'P 1'
#
loop_
_entity.id
_entity.type
_entity.pdbx_description
1 polymer ?
#
loop_
_entity_poly.entity_id
_entity_poly.type
_entity_poly.pdbx_seq_one_letter_code
_entity_poly.pdbx_strand_id
1 'polypeptide(L)'
;MSKLSDRHYKEKQPEETVGQIQKILKNLEINVTEKWQKKSSIGTYALLLKIENIDIGVNGKGINKIYAQASAYAELIERLQNDLLGDLNVTALPSKYPFQLYYDEVFQSSKELVTNHNSYIDMYFSGRKMNGAAADNKIKHFQQLQKLDEMYYGIHDRYLTIPYYSCREKRLVYLPRNVYRLSYGSNGMSAGNSFEEAMVQGMSEIIERYVQKKIIKERISLPDIPVEYIKKYPHIYEMFRKLEQKQEYKCWLKDCSLGGIYPVAAFIILEKNTGRYGIKLGCHPDYGIAMERALTEAAQGQDILLYSQRSPFDLYNKNVFDGMNIYNTYKTGAGKYPYHIFSPEPAYEFHETQSVEHMTNRDIMNDWCNKFIEKGYDIFIRDVSYLGFPSVHIIIPKISEMFEADDIRYRVYNTRFYVCELLKQPQNINKENVKYIIAVLEYFLPSVLENTIDTYYGWCNKDAIPCEKYGMGVIYLISMCYVVEENYKQAADYMKMILSQLENESGTYQVDKQDIAFYKAVYYYLSGLDAGLEKE
;
A
#
# COMPACT_ATOMS: atom_id res chain seq x y z
N MET A 1 -33.88 -15.08 11.47
CA MET A 1 -32.50 -14.60 11.17
C MET A 1 -32.51 -14.06 9.75
N SER A 2 -31.98 -12.84 9.52
CA SER A 2 -31.82 -12.30 8.16
C SER A 2 -30.84 -13.20 7.37
N LYS A 3 -31.03 -13.33 6.07
CA LYS A 3 -30.10 -14.05 5.20
C LYS A 3 -28.70 -13.38 5.28
N LEU A 4 -27.63 -14.13 5.06
CA LEU A 4 -26.27 -13.60 5.07
C LEU A 4 -26.07 -12.50 4.01
N SER A 5 -26.72 -12.63 2.85
CA SER A 5 -26.78 -11.64 1.78
C SER A 5 -27.34 -10.29 2.22
N ASP A 6 -28.35 -10.28 3.08
CA ASP A 6 -28.99 -9.05 3.58
C ASP A 6 -28.03 -8.22 4.46
N ARG A 7 -26.99 -8.85 5.01
CA ARG A 7 -25.94 -8.27 5.85
C ARG A 7 -24.60 -8.12 5.12
N HIS A 8 -24.59 -8.08 3.81
CA HIS A 8 -23.36 -8.02 3.00
C HIS A 8 -22.37 -9.16 3.34
N TYR A 9 -22.88 -10.35 3.60
CA TYR A 9 -22.11 -11.54 4.01
C TYR A 9 -21.37 -11.38 5.36
N LYS A 10 -21.81 -10.45 6.22
CA LYS A 10 -21.27 -10.31 7.57
C LYS A 10 -21.93 -11.30 8.53
N GLU A 11 -21.11 -11.99 9.33
CA GLU A 11 -21.62 -13.00 10.31
C GLU A 11 -22.36 -12.34 11.47
N LYS A 12 -22.06 -11.09 11.81
CA LYS A 12 -22.72 -10.31 12.87
C LYS A 12 -23.29 -9.00 12.33
N GLN A 13 -24.20 -8.42 13.10
CA GLN A 13 -24.65 -7.05 12.85
C GLN A 13 -23.50 -6.08 13.14
N PRO A 14 -23.42 -4.93 12.43
CA PRO A 14 -22.32 -3.98 12.59
C PRO A 14 -22.21 -3.43 14.01
N GLU A 15 -23.31 -3.28 14.75
CA GLU A 15 -23.32 -2.86 16.16
C GLU A 15 -22.63 -3.87 17.06
N GLU A 16 -22.83 -5.16 16.82
CA GLU A 16 -22.19 -6.24 17.58
C GLU A 16 -20.68 -6.25 17.31
N THR A 17 -20.27 -6.03 16.05
CA THR A 17 -18.87 -5.91 15.63
C THR A 17 -18.18 -4.75 16.37
N VAL A 18 -18.78 -3.56 16.31
CA VAL A 18 -18.26 -2.37 17.00
C VAL A 18 -18.15 -2.60 18.49
N GLY A 19 -19.21 -3.12 19.13
CA GLY A 19 -19.23 -3.37 20.58
C GLY A 19 -18.16 -4.38 21.03
N GLN A 20 -17.92 -5.43 20.24
CA GLN A 20 -16.87 -6.41 20.53
C GLN A 20 -15.47 -5.75 20.48
N ILE A 21 -15.18 -4.99 19.43
CA ILE A 21 -13.86 -4.35 19.26
C ILE A 21 -13.65 -3.26 20.31
N GLN A 22 -14.67 -2.44 20.60
CA GLN A 22 -14.59 -1.44 21.69
C GLN A 22 -14.28 -2.08 23.05
N LYS A 23 -14.85 -3.26 23.34
CA LYS A 23 -14.54 -4.00 24.55
C LYS A 23 -13.06 -4.45 24.58
N ILE A 24 -12.52 -4.91 23.44
CA ILE A 24 -11.12 -5.29 23.33
C ILE A 24 -10.21 -4.07 23.57
N LEU A 25 -10.46 -2.95 22.88
CA LEU A 25 -9.69 -1.73 23.03
C LEU A 25 -9.70 -1.20 24.47
N LYS A 26 -10.88 -1.24 25.12
CA LYS A 26 -11.03 -0.85 26.54
C LYS A 26 -10.19 -1.74 27.45
N ASN A 27 -10.16 -3.05 27.22
CA ASN A 27 -9.36 -3.98 28.03
C ASN A 27 -7.85 -3.76 27.85
N LEU A 28 -7.45 -3.20 26.69
CA LEU A 28 -6.06 -2.84 26.39
C LEU A 28 -5.73 -1.40 26.80
N GLU A 29 -6.66 -0.67 27.41
CA GLU A 29 -6.53 0.75 27.75
C GLU A 29 -6.21 1.65 26.54
N ILE A 30 -6.65 1.24 25.34
CA ILE A 30 -6.49 2.00 24.11
C ILE A 30 -7.73 2.88 23.92
N ASN A 31 -7.56 4.18 24.10
CA ASN A 31 -8.60 5.18 23.84
C ASN A 31 -8.54 5.60 22.38
N VAL A 32 -9.72 5.77 21.80
CA VAL A 32 -9.87 6.20 20.40
C VAL A 32 -10.85 7.37 20.29
N THR A 33 -10.59 8.25 19.31
CA THR A 33 -11.46 9.36 18.95
C THR A 33 -12.06 9.14 17.59
N GLU A 34 -13.35 9.46 17.43
CA GLU A 34 -14.09 9.37 16.17
C GLU A 34 -14.26 10.76 15.55
N LYS A 35 -13.73 10.94 14.34
CA LYS A 35 -13.92 12.15 13.55
C LYS A 35 -14.72 11.84 12.30
N TRP A 36 -16.02 12.16 12.33
CA TRP A 36 -16.92 11.97 11.21
C TRP A 36 -16.66 13.01 10.11
N GLN A 37 -16.63 12.52 8.88
CA GLN A 37 -16.51 13.39 7.71
C GLN A 37 -17.90 13.82 7.22
N LYS A 38 -17.92 14.87 6.40
CA LYS A 38 -19.14 15.31 5.74
C LYS A 38 -19.65 14.17 4.83
N LYS A 39 -20.96 13.95 4.86
CA LYS A 39 -21.62 12.99 3.99
C LYS A 39 -21.29 13.28 2.52
N SER A 40 -20.89 12.27 1.77
CA SER A 40 -20.51 12.40 0.36
C SER A 40 -21.71 12.76 -0.54
N SER A 41 -21.43 13.27 -1.74
CA SER A 41 -22.45 13.62 -2.75
C SER A 41 -23.35 12.44 -3.15
N ILE A 42 -22.86 11.20 -3.03
CA ILE A 42 -23.64 9.99 -3.30
C ILE A 42 -24.38 9.44 -2.07
N GLY A 43 -24.16 10.03 -0.90
CA GLY A 43 -24.86 9.67 0.33
C GLY A 43 -24.13 8.71 1.24
N THR A 44 -22.87 8.36 0.97
CA THR A 44 -22.03 7.49 1.81
C THR A 44 -21.43 8.27 2.99
N TYR A 45 -20.95 7.51 3.98
CA TYR A 45 -20.34 8.02 5.20
C TYR A 45 -18.90 7.56 5.33
N ALA A 46 -18.07 8.40 5.91
CA ALA A 46 -16.70 8.06 6.25
C ALA A 46 -16.34 8.55 7.65
N LEU A 47 -15.52 7.79 8.34
CA LEU A 47 -15.07 7.99 9.71
C LEU A 47 -13.55 7.87 9.77
N LEU A 48 -12.88 8.87 10.33
CA LEU A 48 -11.50 8.76 10.77
C LEU A 48 -11.50 8.37 12.25
N LEU A 49 -10.98 7.19 12.55
CA LEU A 49 -10.80 6.67 13.90
C LEU A 49 -9.31 6.81 14.26
N LYS A 50 -9.00 7.58 15.31
CA LYS A 50 -7.62 7.81 15.77
C LYS A 50 -7.41 7.27 17.18
N ILE A 51 -6.21 6.72 17.41
CA ILE A 51 -5.77 6.41 18.77
C ILE A 51 -5.37 7.71 19.46
N GLU A 52 -5.84 7.92 20.70
CA GLU A 52 -5.50 9.12 21.48
C GLU A 52 -4.00 9.17 21.77
N ASN A 53 -3.46 10.38 21.78
CA ASN A 53 -2.04 10.66 22.08
C ASN A 53 -1.01 10.10 21.10
N ILE A 54 -1.47 9.47 19.98
CA ILE A 54 -0.61 8.97 18.93
C ILE A 54 -1.20 9.43 17.59
N ASP A 55 -0.37 9.90 16.65
CA ASP A 55 -0.87 10.31 15.32
C ASP A 55 -1.06 9.09 14.40
N ILE A 56 -1.81 8.10 14.89
CA ILE A 56 -2.16 6.88 14.18
C ILE A 56 -3.67 6.79 14.09
N GLY A 57 -4.17 6.59 12.88
CA GLY A 57 -5.60 6.46 12.62
C GLY A 57 -5.88 5.63 11.38
N VAL A 58 -7.12 5.16 11.31
CA VAL A 58 -7.68 4.39 10.19
C VAL A 58 -8.96 5.04 9.68
N ASN A 59 -9.31 4.77 8.43
CA ASN A 59 -10.51 5.33 7.83
C ASN A 59 -11.54 4.23 7.58
N GLY A 60 -12.75 4.40 8.15
CA GLY A 60 -13.89 3.56 7.82
C GLY A 60 -14.81 4.21 6.79
N LYS A 61 -15.54 3.39 6.05
CA LYS A 61 -16.48 3.78 5.01
C LYS A 61 -17.72 2.89 5.03
N GLY A 62 -18.85 3.43 4.58
CA GLY A 62 -20.08 2.65 4.48
C GLY A 62 -21.25 3.43 3.87
N ILE A 63 -22.26 2.69 3.48
CA ILE A 63 -23.53 3.24 2.96
C ILE A 63 -24.36 3.93 4.05
N ASN A 64 -24.10 3.63 5.31
CA ASN A 64 -24.65 4.31 6.47
C ASN A 64 -23.60 4.45 7.58
N LYS A 65 -23.92 5.16 8.66
CA LYS A 65 -22.97 5.47 9.74
C LYS A 65 -22.45 4.22 10.43
N ILE A 66 -23.32 3.26 10.75
CA ILE A 66 -22.90 2.10 11.53
C ILE A 66 -21.97 1.17 10.73
N TYR A 67 -22.18 1.04 9.42
CA TYR A 67 -21.24 0.31 8.55
C TYR A 67 -19.90 1.03 8.43
N ALA A 68 -19.89 2.36 8.34
CA ALA A 68 -18.64 3.13 8.33
C ALA A 68 -17.88 2.99 9.66
N GLN A 69 -18.60 2.96 10.79
CA GLN A 69 -18.03 2.73 12.11
C GLN A 69 -17.44 1.32 12.22
N ALA A 70 -18.21 0.29 11.86
CA ALA A 70 -17.74 -1.10 11.87
C ALA A 70 -16.51 -1.29 10.98
N SER A 71 -16.48 -0.66 9.81
CA SER A 71 -15.32 -0.66 8.91
C SER A 71 -14.07 -0.05 9.58
N ALA A 72 -14.20 1.11 10.25
CA ALA A 72 -13.07 1.75 10.93
C ALA A 72 -12.53 0.91 12.09
N TYR A 73 -13.42 0.40 12.94
CA TYR A 73 -13.03 -0.44 14.08
C TYR A 73 -12.41 -1.76 13.62
N ALA A 74 -12.95 -2.39 12.56
CA ALA A 74 -12.37 -3.61 12.00
C ALA A 74 -10.98 -3.36 11.39
N GLU A 75 -10.77 -2.24 10.71
CA GLU A 75 -9.45 -1.88 10.19
C GLU A 75 -8.45 -1.58 11.33
N LEU A 76 -8.88 -0.93 12.40
CA LEU A 76 -8.00 -0.68 13.54
C LEU A 76 -7.54 -1.97 14.20
N ILE A 77 -8.45 -2.92 14.49
CA ILE A 77 -8.09 -4.18 15.12
C ILE A 77 -7.24 -5.07 14.19
N GLU A 78 -7.52 -5.04 12.88
CA GLU A 78 -6.68 -5.67 11.86
C GLU A 78 -5.24 -5.16 11.93
N ARG A 79 -5.06 -3.82 11.98
CA ARG A 79 -3.74 -3.18 12.04
C ARG A 79 -3.00 -3.53 13.33
N LEU A 80 -3.71 -3.52 14.47
CA LEU A 80 -3.13 -3.92 15.77
C LEU A 80 -2.64 -5.37 15.73
N GLN A 81 -3.48 -6.29 15.29
CA GLN A 81 -3.15 -7.73 15.31
C GLN A 81 -2.13 -8.15 14.25
N ASN A 82 -1.99 -7.38 13.16
CA ASN A 82 -0.98 -7.62 12.13
C ASN A 82 0.32 -6.81 12.36
N ASP A 83 0.48 -6.17 13.52
CA ASP A 83 1.67 -5.40 13.89
C ASP A 83 2.05 -4.30 12.85
N LEU A 84 1.03 -3.70 12.23
CA LEU A 84 1.26 -2.62 11.26
C LEU A 84 1.44 -1.26 11.93
N LEU A 85 0.96 -1.08 13.15
CA LEU A 85 1.08 0.20 13.86
C LEU A 85 2.52 0.47 14.28
N GLY A 86 3.31 -0.56 14.58
CA GLY A 86 4.74 -0.46 14.83
C GLY A 86 5.53 -0.04 13.59
N ASP A 87 5.12 -0.48 12.42
CA ASP A 87 5.79 -0.16 11.14
C ASP A 87 5.43 1.24 10.61
N LEU A 88 4.31 1.81 11.02
CA LEU A 88 3.89 3.15 10.58
C LEU A 88 4.75 4.25 11.20
N ASN A 89 5.40 3.98 12.31
CA ASN A 89 6.28 4.92 12.98
C ASN A 89 7.73 4.46 12.88
N VAL A 90 8.40 4.82 11.78
CA VAL A 90 9.81 4.47 11.51
C VAL A 90 10.76 5.03 12.57
N THR A 91 10.34 6.04 13.34
CA THR A 91 11.11 6.63 14.43
C THR A 91 11.04 5.81 15.71
N ALA A 92 10.04 4.97 15.88
CA ALA A 92 9.95 4.03 16.98
C ALA A 92 10.84 2.83 16.67
N LEU A 93 11.99 2.76 17.30
CA LEU A 93 12.88 1.59 17.17
C LEU A 93 12.10 0.34 17.60
N PRO A 94 11.90 -0.62 16.70
CA PRO A 94 11.08 -1.80 16.94
C PRO A 94 11.49 -2.58 18.19
N SER A 95 12.77 -2.61 18.49
CA SER A 95 13.34 -3.35 19.62
C SER A 95 12.87 -2.90 21.03
N LYS A 96 12.16 -1.79 21.12
CA LYS A 96 11.68 -1.25 22.41
C LYS A 96 10.20 -1.51 22.69
N TYR A 97 9.44 -2.03 21.72
CA TYR A 97 8.01 -2.25 21.87
C TYR A 97 7.67 -3.73 21.92
N PRO A 98 7.01 -4.22 23.00
CA PRO A 98 6.67 -5.63 23.17
C PRO A 98 5.69 -6.18 22.11
N PHE A 99 5.03 -5.31 21.33
CA PHE A 99 4.12 -5.69 20.26
C PHE A 99 4.79 -6.16 18.95
N GLN A 100 6.11 -6.17 18.86
CA GLN A 100 6.83 -6.46 17.62
C GLN A 100 7.25 -7.91 17.48
N LEU A 101 7.21 -8.66 18.58
CA LEU A 101 7.53 -10.08 18.60
C LEU A 101 6.25 -10.85 18.92
N TYR A 102 5.78 -11.63 17.95
CA TYR A 102 4.75 -12.61 18.22
C TYR A 102 5.35 -13.76 19.03
N TYR A 103 4.58 -14.34 19.93
CA TYR A 103 5.02 -15.42 20.84
C TYR A 103 5.52 -16.68 20.10
N ASP A 104 5.17 -16.84 18.84
CA ASP A 104 5.50 -17.99 17.98
C ASP A 104 6.54 -17.67 16.88
N GLU A 105 7.14 -16.49 16.93
CA GLU A 105 8.27 -16.13 16.07
C GLU A 105 9.52 -16.93 16.43
N VAL A 106 10.25 -17.36 15.42
CA VAL A 106 11.47 -18.15 15.57
C VAL A 106 12.59 -17.56 14.74
N PHE A 107 13.79 -17.47 15.34
CA PHE A 107 14.99 -17.11 14.58
C PHE A 107 15.56 -18.32 13.87
N GLN A 108 15.77 -18.21 12.56
CA GLN A 108 16.37 -19.23 11.71
C GLN A 108 17.59 -18.67 10.97
N SER A 109 18.64 -19.47 10.85
CA SER A 109 19.79 -19.12 10.01
C SER A 109 19.47 -19.23 8.52
N SER A 110 20.26 -18.57 7.68
CA SER A 110 20.15 -18.70 6.22
C SER A 110 20.25 -20.17 5.76
N LYS A 111 21.04 -20.98 6.46
CA LYS A 111 21.16 -22.41 6.18
C LYS A 111 19.84 -23.14 6.50
N GLU A 112 19.28 -22.94 7.67
CA GLU A 112 18.00 -23.56 8.07
C GLU A 112 16.87 -23.18 7.12
N LEU A 113 16.76 -21.90 6.72
CA LEU A 113 15.77 -21.46 5.75
C LEU A 113 15.83 -22.21 4.42
N VAL A 114 17.04 -22.46 3.91
CA VAL A 114 17.24 -23.11 2.61
C VAL A 114 17.12 -24.63 2.70
N THR A 115 17.53 -25.25 3.82
CA THR A 115 17.62 -26.72 3.95
C THR A 115 16.37 -27.38 4.52
N ASN A 116 15.49 -26.64 5.20
CA ASN A 116 14.31 -27.20 5.88
C ASN A 116 13.09 -27.42 4.95
N HIS A 117 13.28 -27.59 3.65
CA HIS A 117 12.20 -27.81 2.67
C HIS A 117 11.04 -26.82 2.83
N ASN A 118 11.34 -25.56 2.70
CA ASN A 118 10.37 -24.48 2.83
C ASN A 118 9.84 -24.10 1.44
N SER A 119 8.58 -24.44 1.15
CA SER A 119 7.96 -24.15 -0.15
C SER A 119 7.93 -22.66 -0.50
N TYR A 120 7.82 -21.78 0.49
CA TYR A 120 7.93 -20.34 0.26
C TYR A 120 9.31 -19.96 -0.29
N ILE A 121 10.37 -20.50 0.30
CA ILE A 121 11.76 -20.26 -0.15
C ILE A 121 11.98 -20.80 -1.57
N ASP A 122 11.43 -21.97 -1.88
CA ASP A 122 11.52 -22.54 -3.24
C ASP A 122 10.77 -21.65 -4.25
N MET A 123 9.59 -21.15 -3.91
CA MET A 123 8.86 -20.20 -4.76
C MET A 123 9.58 -18.86 -4.88
N TYR A 124 10.19 -18.36 -3.81
CA TYR A 124 11.00 -17.15 -3.83
C TYR A 124 12.12 -17.23 -4.88
N PHE A 125 12.80 -18.38 -4.98
CA PHE A 125 13.85 -18.58 -5.98
C PHE A 125 13.33 -18.93 -7.39
N SER A 126 12.13 -19.49 -7.51
CA SER A 126 11.58 -19.92 -8.82
C SER A 126 11.42 -18.79 -9.83
N GLY A 127 11.19 -17.58 -9.39
CA GLY A 127 11.07 -16.38 -10.23
C GLY A 127 12.39 -15.65 -10.50
N ARG A 128 13.49 -16.13 -9.94
CA ARG A 128 14.82 -15.49 -10.02
C ARG A 128 15.79 -16.28 -10.89
N LYS A 129 16.87 -15.63 -11.36
CA LYS A 129 17.97 -16.30 -12.09
C LYS A 129 18.69 -17.41 -11.28
N MET A 130 18.31 -17.59 -10.03
CA MET A 130 18.81 -18.61 -9.10
C MET A 130 17.92 -19.86 -9.03
N ASN A 131 16.92 -19.98 -9.89
CA ASN A 131 16.11 -21.19 -9.98
C ASN A 131 17.02 -22.36 -10.40
N GLY A 132 17.05 -23.43 -9.59
CA GLY A 132 17.97 -24.56 -9.78
C GLY A 132 19.41 -24.34 -9.30
N ALA A 133 19.75 -23.19 -8.71
CA ALA A 133 21.06 -22.98 -8.11
C ALA A 133 21.30 -23.93 -6.94
N ALA A 134 22.58 -24.31 -6.75
CA ALA A 134 23.00 -25.12 -5.60
C ALA A 134 22.63 -24.47 -4.27
N ALA A 135 22.38 -25.27 -3.23
CA ALA A 135 21.98 -24.81 -1.91
C ALA A 135 22.96 -23.77 -1.34
N ASP A 136 24.25 -23.94 -1.52
CA ASP A 136 25.27 -22.98 -1.05
C ASP A 136 25.10 -21.57 -1.66
N ASN A 137 24.70 -21.47 -2.93
CA ASN A 137 24.47 -20.19 -3.57
C ASN A 137 23.19 -19.53 -3.02
N LYS A 138 22.15 -20.30 -2.74
CA LYS A 138 20.92 -19.83 -2.10
C LYS A 138 21.19 -19.35 -0.67
N ILE A 139 22.01 -20.09 0.08
CA ILE A 139 22.44 -19.70 1.44
C ILE A 139 23.22 -18.40 1.40
N LYS A 140 24.23 -18.28 0.51
CA LYS A 140 25.00 -17.03 0.33
C LYS A 140 24.11 -15.84 -0.02
N HIS A 141 23.09 -16.05 -0.86
CA HIS A 141 22.12 -15.00 -1.20
C HIS A 141 21.38 -14.51 0.05
N PHE A 142 20.82 -15.41 0.86
CA PHE A 142 20.16 -15.03 2.11
C PHE A 142 21.14 -14.41 3.10
N GLN A 143 22.37 -14.89 3.22
CA GLN A 143 23.41 -14.26 4.05
C GLN A 143 23.72 -12.82 3.62
N GLN A 144 23.72 -12.54 2.31
CA GLN A 144 23.90 -11.18 1.81
C GLN A 144 22.71 -10.26 2.12
N LEU A 145 21.48 -10.77 2.02
CA LEU A 145 20.29 -10.00 2.41
C LEU A 145 20.27 -9.76 3.92
N GLN A 146 20.68 -10.72 4.71
CA GLN A 146 20.67 -10.68 6.17
C GLN A 146 21.59 -9.64 6.78
N LYS A 147 22.73 -9.32 6.15
CA LYS A 147 23.62 -8.24 6.64
C LYS A 147 22.91 -6.93 6.94
N LEU A 148 21.73 -6.75 6.40
CA LEU A 148 20.89 -5.58 6.57
C LEU A 148 19.98 -5.72 7.81
N ASP A 149 19.55 -6.93 8.13
CA ASP A 149 18.81 -7.24 9.36
C ASP A 149 19.72 -7.17 10.58
N GLU A 150 21.00 -7.52 10.44
CA GLU A 150 22.01 -7.40 11.50
C GLU A 150 22.13 -5.96 12.01
N MET A 151 22.13 -4.99 11.11
CA MET A 151 22.22 -3.58 11.47
C MET A 151 20.99 -3.12 12.28
N TYR A 152 19.86 -3.73 12.05
CA TYR A 152 18.59 -3.34 12.66
C TYR A 152 18.29 -4.07 13.98
N TYR A 153 18.46 -5.38 13.99
CA TYR A 153 18.14 -6.21 15.17
C TYR A 153 19.36 -6.53 16.03
N GLY A 154 20.59 -6.24 15.57
CA GLY A 154 21.82 -6.64 16.25
C GLY A 154 22.01 -8.16 16.35
N ILE A 155 21.35 -8.92 15.47
CA ILE A 155 21.33 -10.38 15.50
C ILE A 155 22.10 -10.89 14.29
N HIS A 156 23.25 -11.53 14.56
CA HIS A 156 24.11 -12.08 13.52
C HIS A 156 23.61 -13.43 13.01
N ASP A 157 23.59 -13.59 11.68
CA ASP A 157 23.29 -14.81 10.93
C ASP A 157 21.94 -15.49 11.26
N ARG A 158 20.90 -14.69 11.57
CA ARG A 158 19.54 -15.20 11.83
C ARG A 158 18.45 -14.30 11.29
N TYR A 159 17.48 -14.91 10.65
CA TYR A 159 16.23 -14.26 10.25
C TYR A 159 15.16 -14.42 11.32
N LEU A 160 14.44 -13.37 11.64
CA LEU A 160 13.18 -13.48 12.31
C LEU A 160 12.17 -14.09 11.34
N THR A 161 11.63 -15.25 11.68
CA THR A 161 10.67 -15.98 10.85
C THR A 161 9.35 -16.17 11.55
N ILE A 162 8.29 -16.12 10.78
CA ILE A 162 6.91 -16.19 11.27
C ILE A 162 6.23 -17.40 10.66
N PRO A 163 5.51 -18.21 11.46
CA PRO A 163 4.81 -19.39 10.96
C PRO A 163 3.55 -19.01 10.18
N TYR A 164 3.40 -19.64 9.01
CA TYR A 164 2.20 -19.63 8.18
C TYR A 164 1.79 -21.05 7.88
N TYR A 165 0.50 -21.31 7.82
CA TYR A 165 -0.01 -22.60 7.34
C TYR A 165 -0.02 -22.60 5.81
N SER A 166 0.72 -23.54 5.20
CA SER A 166 0.66 -23.81 3.76
C SER A 166 -0.53 -24.71 3.47
N CYS A 167 -1.48 -24.22 2.66
CA CYS A 167 -2.66 -25.00 2.26
C CYS A 167 -2.29 -26.17 1.36
N ARG A 168 -1.21 -26.06 0.59
CA ARG A 168 -0.73 -27.10 -0.30
C ARG A 168 0.02 -28.20 0.46
N GLU A 169 0.95 -27.81 1.35
CA GLU A 169 1.74 -28.75 2.14
C GLU A 169 1.02 -29.27 3.39
N LYS A 170 -0.08 -28.62 3.78
CA LYS A 170 -0.88 -28.93 4.98
C LYS A 170 -0.04 -28.95 6.27
N ARG A 171 0.92 -28.05 6.37
CA ARG A 171 1.79 -27.87 7.54
C ARG A 171 2.18 -26.40 7.73
N LEU A 172 2.75 -26.10 8.89
CA LEU A 172 3.37 -24.80 9.14
C LEU A 172 4.70 -24.69 8.38
N VAL A 173 4.90 -23.54 7.75
CA VAL A 173 6.17 -23.11 7.15
C VAL A 173 6.53 -21.74 7.70
N TYR A 174 7.82 -21.50 7.89
CA TYR A 174 8.31 -20.26 8.49
C TYR A 174 8.81 -19.31 7.41
N LEU A 175 8.17 -18.15 7.32
CA LEU A 175 8.48 -17.12 6.33
C LEU A 175 9.40 -16.05 6.96
N PRO A 176 10.52 -15.69 6.31
CA PRO A 176 11.39 -14.62 6.80
C PRO A 176 10.66 -13.28 6.73
N ARG A 177 10.46 -12.65 7.91
CA ARG A 177 9.58 -11.47 8.09
C ARG A 177 9.91 -10.34 7.13
N ASN A 178 11.16 -9.91 7.10
CA ASN A 178 11.56 -8.76 6.29
C ASN A 178 11.46 -9.04 4.79
N VAL A 179 11.58 -10.30 4.38
CA VAL A 179 11.46 -10.71 2.97
C VAL A 179 10.01 -10.64 2.52
N TYR A 180 9.08 -11.27 3.23
CA TYR A 180 7.68 -11.24 2.81
C TYR A 180 7.02 -9.88 2.99
N ARG A 181 7.35 -9.12 4.05
CA ARG A 181 6.76 -7.78 4.27
C ARG A 181 7.03 -6.83 3.12
N LEU A 182 8.24 -6.82 2.57
CA LEU A 182 8.58 -5.98 1.44
C LEU A 182 7.80 -6.33 0.16
N SER A 183 7.54 -7.61 -0.06
CA SER A 183 6.82 -8.07 -1.25
C SER A 183 5.31 -7.86 -1.13
N TYR A 184 4.74 -8.17 0.03
CA TYR A 184 3.29 -8.26 0.20
C TYR A 184 2.69 -7.09 0.98
N GLY A 185 3.47 -6.42 1.84
CA GLY A 185 3.00 -5.33 2.68
C GLY A 185 1.79 -5.74 3.51
N SER A 186 0.72 -4.94 3.46
CA SER A 186 -0.55 -5.23 4.11
C SER A 186 -1.54 -5.99 3.22
N ASN A 187 -1.16 -6.38 2.00
CA ASN A 187 -2.07 -7.08 1.09
C ASN A 187 -2.43 -8.46 1.63
N GLY A 188 -3.71 -8.76 1.74
CA GLY A 188 -4.20 -10.00 2.31
C GLY A 188 -4.33 -9.99 3.84
N MET A 189 -4.04 -8.87 4.52
CA MET A 189 -4.41 -8.67 5.93
C MET A 189 -5.88 -8.31 6.00
N SER A 190 -6.60 -8.90 6.96
CA SER A 190 -8.03 -8.64 7.11
C SER A 190 -8.54 -9.06 8.48
N ALA A 191 -9.66 -8.46 8.88
CA ALA A 191 -10.41 -8.84 10.07
C ALA A 191 -11.88 -9.07 9.71
N GLY A 192 -12.54 -9.97 10.44
CA GLY A 192 -13.95 -10.31 10.24
C GLY A 192 -14.58 -10.86 11.51
N ASN A 193 -15.90 -11.07 11.50
CA ASN A 193 -16.61 -11.61 12.65
C ASN A 193 -16.42 -13.13 12.83
N SER A 194 -15.90 -13.79 11.80
CA SER A 194 -15.43 -15.18 11.81
C SER A 194 -14.12 -15.28 11.04
N PHE A 195 -13.42 -16.38 11.21
CA PHE A 195 -12.21 -16.67 10.45
C PHE A 195 -12.51 -16.70 8.94
N GLU A 196 -13.60 -17.34 8.56
CA GLU A 196 -14.04 -17.46 7.16
C GLU A 196 -14.41 -16.09 6.56
N GLU A 197 -15.07 -15.21 7.33
CA GLU A 197 -15.35 -13.84 6.89
C GLU A 197 -14.03 -13.06 6.68
N ALA A 198 -13.08 -13.17 7.60
CA ALA A 198 -11.78 -12.54 7.45
C ALA A 198 -11.03 -13.09 6.22
N MET A 199 -11.03 -14.40 5.99
CA MET A 199 -10.43 -15.03 4.81
C MET A 199 -11.03 -14.50 3.51
N VAL A 200 -12.36 -14.45 3.39
CA VAL A 200 -13.04 -13.93 2.19
C VAL A 200 -12.69 -12.45 1.95
N GLN A 201 -12.59 -11.66 3.01
CA GLN A 201 -12.21 -10.25 2.93
C GLN A 201 -10.76 -10.08 2.44
N GLY A 202 -9.81 -10.81 3.02
CA GLY A 202 -8.39 -10.74 2.63
C GLY A 202 -8.16 -11.25 1.21
N MET A 203 -8.81 -12.34 0.82
CA MET A 203 -8.75 -12.84 -0.56
C MET A 203 -9.39 -11.87 -1.56
N SER A 204 -10.46 -11.17 -1.18
CA SER A 204 -11.06 -10.12 -2.01
C SER A 204 -10.06 -9.01 -2.32
N GLU A 205 -9.33 -8.53 -1.31
CA GLU A 205 -8.31 -7.50 -1.50
C GLU A 205 -7.15 -7.99 -2.40
N ILE A 206 -6.68 -9.21 -2.19
CA ILE A 206 -5.65 -9.83 -3.04
C ILE A 206 -6.11 -9.88 -4.50
N ILE A 207 -7.33 -10.36 -4.75
CA ILE A 207 -7.90 -10.49 -6.10
C ILE A 207 -8.08 -9.10 -6.73
N GLU A 208 -8.58 -8.11 -5.99
CA GLU A 208 -8.73 -6.74 -6.46
C GLU A 208 -7.41 -6.19 -6.99
N ARG A 209 -6.35 -6.25 -6.18
CA ARG A 209 -5.03 -5.74 -6.54
C ARG A 209 -4.36 -6.55 -7.67
N TYR A 210 -4.56 -7.85 -7.68
CA TYR A 210 -4.09 -8.70 -8.78
C TYR A 210 -4.72 -8.31 -10.12
N VAL A 211 -6.03 -8.14 -10.14
CA VAL A 211 -6.78 -7.73 -11.34
C VAL A 211 -6.37 -6.32 -11.77
N GLN A 212 -6.23 -5.39 -10.83
CA GLN A 212 -5.76 -4.03 -11.09
C GLN A 212 -4.38 -4.02 -11.77
N LYS A 213 -3.42 -4.78 -11.22
CA LYS A 213 -2.07 -4.96 -11.80
C LYS A 213 -2.15 -5.53 -13.21
N LYS A 214 -3.00 -6.53 -13.42
CA LYS A 214 -3.20 -7.18 -14.72
C LYS A 214 -3.78 -6.21 -15.76
N ILE A 215 -4.81 -5.44 -15.40
CA ILE A 215 -5.40 -4.40 -16.27
C ILE A 215 -4.33 -3.41 -16.72
N ILE A 216 -3.47 -2.95 -15.82
CA ILE A 216 -2.40 -2.01 -16.15
C ILE A 216 -1.35 -2.67 -17.04
N LYS A 217 -0.79 -3.81 -16.64
CA LYS A 217 0.33 -4.47 -17.36
C LYS A 217 -0.08 -4.96 -18.75
N GLU A 218 -1.27 -5.49 -18.91
CA GLU A 218 -1.77 -6.07 -20.17
C GLU A 218 -2.57 -5.06 -21.01
N ARG A 219 -2.73 -3.81 -20.55
CA ARG A 219 -3.46 -2.74 -21.26
C ARG A 219 -4.90 -3.12 -21.61
N ILE A 220 -5.61 -3.75 -20.68
CA ILE A 220 -6.94 -4.29 -20.95
C ILE A 220 -7.96 -3.17 -21.07
N SER A 221 -8.72 -3.16 -22.16
CA SER A 221 -9.91 -2.32 -22.33
C SER A 221 -11.10 -2.99 -21.65
N LEU A 222 -11.78 -2.24 -20.77
CA LEU A 222 -12.81 -2.77 -19.90
C LEU A 222 -14.22 -2.53 -20.48
N PRO A 223 -15.13 -3.52 -20.51
CA PRO A 223 -16.51 -3.31 -20.87
C PRO A 223 -17.27 -2.49 -19.81
N ASP A 224 -18.29 -1.77 -20.24
CA ASP A 224 -19.24 -1.15 -19.32
C ASP A 224 -20.11 -2.23 -18.67
N ILE A 225 -20.42 -2.08 -17.39
CA ILE A 225 -21.44 -2.89 -16.75
C ILE A 225 -22.80 -2.41 -17.28
N PRO A 226 -23.64 -3.28 -17.88
CA PRO A 226 -24.92 -2.88 -18.44
C PRO A 226 -25.82 -2.22 -17.38
N VAL A 227 -26.47 -1.12 -17.75
CA VAL A 227 -27.38 -0.39 -16.84
C VAL A 227 -28.47 -1.31 -16.30
N GLU A 228 -28.98 -2.23 -17.12
CA GLU A 228 -30.00 -3.20 -16.69
C GLU A 228 -29.47 -4.16 -15.61
N TYR A 229 -28.18 -4.46 -15.62
CA TYR A 229 -27.54 -5.23 -14.56
C TYR A 229 -27.41 -4.40 -13.28
N ILE A 230 -26.98 -3.14 -13.39
CA ILE A 230 -26.85 -2.22 -12.23
C ILE A 230 -28.22 -2.02 -11.55
N LYS A 231 -29.31 -1.97 -12.30
CA LYS A 231 -30.69 -1.86 -11.78
C LYS A 231 -31.11 -3.01 -10.89
N LYS A 232 -30.46 -4.19 -10.98
CA LYS A 232 -30.68 -5.29 -10.04
C LYS A 232 -30.33 -4.88 -8.59
N TYR A 233 -29.53 -3.83 -8.42
CA TYR A 233 -29.06 -3.27 -7.15
C TYR A 233 -29.53 -1.82 -6.98
N PRO A 234 -30.78 -1.58 -6.51
CA PRO A 234 -31.40 -0.25 -6.54
C PRO A 234 -30.58 0.86 -5.86
N HIS A 235 -29.93 0.54 -4.73
CA HIS A 235 -29.11 1.52 -3.98
C HIS A 235 -27.85 1.95 -4.76
N ILE A 236 -27.21 1.01 -5.48
CA ILE A 236 -26.04 1.30 -6.32
C ILE A 236 -26.46 2.12 -7.54
N TYR A 237 -27.57 1.75 -8.17
CA TYR A 237 -28.14 2.49 -9.28
C TYR A 237 -28.48 3.93 -8.89
N GLU A 238 -29.06 4.14 -7.69
CA GLU A 238 -29.34 5.49 -7.18
C GLU A 238 -28.05 6.29 -6.93
N MET A 239 -27.01 5.69 -6.31
CA MET A 239 -25.72 6.34 -6.12
C MET A 239 -25.09 6.76 -7.45
N PHE A 240 -25.09 5.88 -8.43
CA PHE A 240 -24.50 6.12 -9.74
C PHE A 240 -25.28 7.21 -10.51
N ARG A 241 -26.61 7.17 -10.47
CA ARG A 241 -27.48 8.20 -11.07
C ARG A 241 -27.21 9.62 -10.53
N LYS A 242 -26.92 9.75 -9.24
CA LYS A 242 -26.54 11.05 -8.64
C LYS A 242 -25.28 11.62 -9.26
N LEU A 243 -24.34 10.77 -9.65
CA LEU A 243 -23.10 11.18 -10.31
C LEU A 243 -23.33 11.55 -11.78
N GLU A 244 -24.15 10.79 -12.51
CA GLU A 244 -24.48 11.08 -13.91
C GLU A 244 -25.14 12.45 -14.09
N GLN A 245 -25.84 12.96 -13.07
CA GLN A 245 -26.46 14.30 -13.07
C GLN A 245 -25.43 15.44 -12.98
N LYS A 246 -24.17 15.16 -12.66
CA LYS A 246 -23.09 16.15 -12.57
C LYS A 246 -22.48 16.38 -13.95
N GLN A 247 -22.88 17.45 -14.63
CA GLN A 247 -22.50 17.73 -16.02
C GLN A 247 -21.00 17.91 -16.23
N GLU A 248 -20.27 18.35 -15.22
CA GLU A 248 -18.83 18.58 -15.23
C GLU A 248 -18.02 17.27 -15.25
N TYR A 249 -18.67 16.16 -14.86
CA TYR A 249 -18.02 14.87 -14.74
C TYR A 249 -18.58 13.88 -15.75
N LYS A 250 -17.76 12.85 -16.06
CA LYS A 250 -18.18 11.65 -16.73
C LYS A 250 -17.82 10.45 -15.85
N CYS A 251 -18.78 9.56 -15.61
CA CYS A 251 -18.62 8.43 -14.72
C CYS A 251 -18.93 7.13 -15.44
N TRP A 252 -18.27 6.05 -15.04
CA TRP A 252 -18.52 4.69 -15.51
C TRP A 252 -18.44 3.70 -14.37
N LEU A 253 -19.25 2.66 -14.46
CA LEU A 253 -19.01 1.39 -13.79
C LEU A 253 -18.52 0.40 -14.83
N LYS A 254 -17.27 -0.06 -14.67
CA LYS A 254 -16.61 -0.97 -15.60
C LYS A 254 -16.51 -2.36 -15.02
N ASP A 255 -16.69 -3.37 -15.86
CA ASP A 255 -16.45 -4.75 -15.51
C ASP A 255 -14.95 -5.05 -15.55
N CYS A 256 -14.42 -5.47 -14.42
CA CYS A 256 -13.05 -5.92 -14.26
C CYS A 256 -12.97 -7.43 -14.00
N SER A 257 -14.04 -8.15 -14.33
CA SER A 257 -14.12 -9.60 -14.06
C SER A 257 -13.21 -10.45 -14.93
N LEU A 258 -12.64 -9.86 -15.98
CA LEU A 258 -11.82 -10.54 -17.00
C LEU A 258 -12.58 -11.74 -17.62
N GLY A 259 -13.81 -11.49 -18.05
CA GLY A 259 -14.69 -12.49 -18.63
C GLY A 259 -15.42 -13.36 -17.59
N GLY A 260 -15.78 -12.81 -16.45
CA GLY A 260 -16.53 -13.50 -15.38
C GLY A 260 -15.64 -14.31 -14.41
N ILE A 261 -14.31 -14.24 -14.55
CA ILE A 261 -13.37 -15.05 -13.75
C ILE A 261 -13.23 -14.51 -12.32
N TYR A 262 -13.15 -13.19 -12.18
CA TYR A 262 -12.93 -12.51 -10.90
C TYR A 262 -14.06 -11.54 -10.57
N PRO A 263 -14.63 -11.54 -9.36
CA PRO A 263 -15.74 -10.66 -9.02
C PRO A 263 -15.24 -9.24 -8.67
N VAL A 264 -14.69 -8.54 -9.67
CA VAL A 264 -14.10 -7.21 -9.54
C VAL A 264 -14.83 -6.23 -10.45
N ALA A 265 -15.24 -5.10 -9.88
CA ALA A 265 -15.80 -3.97 -10.60
C ALA A 265 -14.93 -2.71 -10.42
N ALA A 266 -14.97 -1.77 -11.34
CA ALA A 266 -14.31 -0.48 -11.18
C ALA A 266 -15.31 0.68 -11.33
N PHE A 267 -15.14 1.68 -10.48
CA PHE A 267 -15.70 3.01 -10.65
C PHE A 267 -14.64 3.93 -11.26
N ILE A 268 -15.01 4.63 -12.34
CA ILE A 268 -14.16 5.62 -12.99
C ILE A 268 -14.89 6.96 -12.98
N ILE A 269 -14.20 8.03 -12.59
CA ILE A 269 -14.67 9.41 -12.67
C ILE A 269 -13.65 10.28 -13.40
N LEU A 270 -14.11 11.03 -14.40
CA LEU A 270 -13.30 11.96 -15.18
C LEU A 270 -13.92 13.35 -15.09
N GLU A 271 -13.12 14.35 -14.77
CA GLU A 271 -13.47 15.75 -14.83
C GLU A 271 -13.22 16.30 -16.24
N LYS A 272 -14.28 16.72 -16.93
CA LYS A 272 -14.22 17.06 -18.37
C LYS A 272 -13.34 18.26 -18.68
N ASN A 273 -13.30 19.25 -17.77
CA ASN A 273 -12.58 20.52 -17.99
C ASN A 273 -11.06 20.37 -17.87
N THR A 274 -10.59 19.47 -16.99
CA THR A 274 -9.17 19.28 -16.70
C THR A 274 -8.59 18.02 -17.35
N GLY A 275 -9.45 17.08 -17.74
CA GLY A 275 -9.04 15.75 -18.19
C GLY A 275 -8.46 14.88 -17.06
N ARG A 276 -8.56 15.34 -15.79
CA ARG A 276 -8.12 14.54 -14.63
C ARG A 276 -9.13 13.44 -14.32
N TYR A 277 -8.66 12.34 -13.80
CA TYR A 277 -9.51 11.19 -13.51
C TYR A 277 -9.10 10.45 -12.24
N GLY A 278 -10.01 9.63 -11.73
CA GLY A 278 -9.75 8.66 -10.69
C GLY A 278 -10.39 7.32 -11.04
N ILE A 279 -9.73 6.24 -10.66
CA ILE A 279 -10.22 4.87 -10.82
C ILE A 279 -10.11 4.17 -9.50
N LYS A 280 -11.20 3.56 -9.07
CA LYS A 280 -11.21 2.72 -7.87
C LYS A 280 -11.88 1.38 -8.18
N LEU A 281 -11.19 0.30 -7.85
CA LEU A 281 -11.70 -1.04 -7.95
C LEU A 281 -12.41 -1.43 -6.64
N GLY A 282 -13.27 -2.42 -6.73
CA GLY A 282 -13.87 -3.10 -5.59
C GLY A 282 -14.03 -4.57 -5.93
N CYS A 283 -13.71 -5.44 -5.00
CA CYS A 283 -13.85 -6.87 -5.12
C CYS A 283 -14.71 -7.44 -3.99
N HIS A 284 -15.63 -8.30 -4.34
CA HIS A 284 -16.41 -9.11 -3.41
C HIS A 284 -17.04 -10.27 -4.17
N PRO A 285 -17.23 -11.46 -3.56
CA PRO A 285 -17.91 -12.60 -4.22
C PRO A 285 -19.30 -12.24 -4.77
N ASP A 286 -20.06 -11.43 -4.04
CA ASP A 286 -21.28 -10.79 -4.56
C ASP A 286 -20.90 -9.56 -5.39
N TYR A 287 -21.23 -9.58 -6.68
CA TYR A 287 -20.81 -8.53 -7.61
C TYR A 287 -21.49 -7.17 -7.35
N GLY A 288 -22.68 -7.17 -6.75
CA GLY A 288 -23.32 -5.94 -6.28
C GLY A 288 -22.49 -5.26 -5.19
N ILE A 289 -22.01 -6.03 -4.24
CA ILE A 289 -21.12 -5.51 -3.18
C ILE A 289 -19.76 -5.06 -3.76
N ALA A 290 -19.25 -5.73 -4.81
CA ALA A 290 -18.04 -5.27 -5.50
C ALA A 290 -18.23 -3.87 -6.10
N MET A 291 -19.35 -3.60 -6.78
CA MET A 291 -19.71 -2.26 -7.28
C MET A 291 -19.87 -1.23 -6.15
N GLU A 292 -20.56 -1.61 -5.06
CA GLU A 292 -20.73 -0.76 -3.87
C GLU A 292 -19.37 -0.36 -3.26
N ARG A 293 -18.45 -1.32 -3.14
CA ARG A 293 -17.09 -1.06 -2.64
C ARG A 293 -16.34 -0.06 -3.50
N ALA A 294 -16.36 -0.21 -4.82
CA ALA A 294 -15.71 0.72 -5.73
C ALA A 294 -16.20 2.17 -5.51
N LEU A 295 -17.50 2.37 -5.32
CA LEU A 295 -18.10 3.68 -5.06
C LEU A 295 -17.79 4.21 -3.65
N THR A 296 -17.94 3.38 -2.62
CA THR A 296 -17.73 3.80 -1.23
C THR A 296 -16.25 4.08 -0.94
N GLU A 297 -15.33 3.34 -1.55
CA GLU A 297 -13.90 3.58 -1.42
C GLU A 297 -13.42 4.85 -2.13
N ALA A 298 -14.00 5.19 -3.28
CA ALA A 298 -13.71 6.45 -3.94
C ALA A 298 -14.16 7.67 -3.10
N ALA A 299 -15.16 7.47 -2.23
CA ALA A 299 -15.67 8.47 -1.30
C ALA A 299 -15.02 8.42 0.10
N GLN A 300 -14.04 7.53 0.33
CA GLN A 300 -13.39 7.41 1.62
C GLN A 300 -12.42 8.58 1.86
N GLY A 301 -12.64 9.31 2.93
CA GLY A 301 -11.76 10.41 3.33
C GLY A 301 -11.98 11.72 2.57
N GLN A 302 -12.88 11.74 1.57
CA GLN A 302 -13.16 12.92 0.72
C GLN A 302 -14.55 12.82 0.08
N ASP A 303 -15.00 13.89 -0.59
CA ASP A 303 -16.13 13.77 -1.51
C ASP A 303 -15.71 12.98 -2.76
N ILE A 304 -16.61 12.10 -3.26
CA ILE A 304 -16.33 11.25 -4.42
C ILE A 304 -15.96 12.05 -5.68
N LEU A 305 -16.46 13.27 -5.83
CA LEU A 305 -16.14 14.14 -6.97
C LEU A 305 -14.66 14.54 -6.95
N LEU A 306 -14.06 14.72 -5.77
CA LEU A 306 -12.63 15.03 -5.63
C LEU A 306 -11.74 13.85 -6.03
N TYR A 307 -12.30 12.64 -6.12
CA TYR A 307 -11.55 11.49 -6.57
C TYR A 307 -11.09 11.61 -8.04
N SER A 308 -11.75 12.43 -8.86
CA SER A 308 -11.33 12.78 -10.22
C SER A 308 -9.95 13.46 -10.28
N GLN A 309 -9.49 14.07 -9.17
CA GLN A 309 -8.21 14.80 -9.14
C GLN A 309 -6.98 13.88 -8.96
N ARG A 310 -7.17 12.56 -8.86
CA ARG A 310 -6.09 11.60 -8.52
C ARG A 310 -5.02 11.49 -9.59
N SER A 311 -5.39 11.49 -10.87
CA SER A 311 -4.44 11.27 -11.97
C SER A 311 -4.69 12.23 -13.12
N PRO A 312 -3.64 12.77 -13.76
CA PRO A 312 -3.78 13.47 -15.02
C PRO A 312 -3.97 12.46 -16.16
N PHE A 313 -4.74 12.82 -17.16
CA PHE A 313 -4.82 12.06 -18.40
C PHE A 313 -3.56 12.33 -19.24
N ASP A 314 -2.84 11.27 -19.58
CA ASP A 314 -1.58 11.36 -20.32
C ASP A 314 -1.44 10.18 -21.31
N LEU A 315 -1.63 10.47 -22.60
CA LEU A 315 -1.53 9.47 -23.68
C LEU A 315 -0.10 8.92 -23.85
N TYR A 316 0.91 9.69 -23.45
CA TYR A 316 2.32 9.38 -23.69
C TYR A 316 3.06 8.96 -22.43
N ASN A 317 2.35 8.72 -21.34
CA ASN A 317 2.98 8.36 -20.07
C ASN A 317 3.80 7.06 -20.18
N LYS A 318 5.11 7.22 -20.26
CA LYS A 318 6.07 6.11 -20.38
C LYS A 318 6.18 5.26 -19.11
N ASN A 319 5.78 5.80 -17.95
CA ASN A 319 5.98 5.18 -16.65
C ASN A 319 4.73 4.45 -16.14
N VAL A 320 3.68 4.26 -16.94
CA VAL A 320 2.45 3.57 -16.55
C VAL A 320 2.72 2.16 -16.00
N PHE A 321 3.70 1.47 -16.57
CA PHE A 321 4.06 0.09 -16.23
C PHE A 321 5.12 -0.01 -15.12
N ASP A 322 5.59 1.12 -14.63
CA ASP A 322 6.56 1.18 -13.54
C ASP A 322 5.96 0.59 -12.25
N GLY A 323 6.75 -0.17 -11.51
CA GLY A 323 6.33 -0.78 -10.25
C GLY A 323 5.86 0.27 -9.22
N MET A 324 6.50 1.44 -9.17
CA MET A 324 6.09 2.53 -8.29
C MET A 324 4.74 3.14 -8.71
N ASN A 325 4.48 3.28 -10.01
CA ASN A 325 3.20 3.74 -10.49
C ASN A 325 2.08 2.75 -10.08
N ILE A 326 2.31 1.46 -10.28
CA ILE A 326 1.35 0.41 -9.88
C ILE A 326 1.12 0.45 -8.36
N TYR A 327 2.17 0.59 -7.57
CA TYR A 327 2.05 0.75 -6.12
C TYR A 327 1.22 1.98 -5.71
N ASN A 328 1.44 3.11 -6.35
CA ASN A 328 0.66 4.33 -6.09
C ASN A 328 -0.83 4.15 -6.42
N THR A 329 -1.18 3.34 -7.44
CA THR A 329 -2.59 3.00 -7.70
C THR A 329 -3.24 2.25 -6.54
N TYR A 330 -2.50 1.38 -5.86
CA TYR A 330 -3.01 0.63 -4.70
C TYR A 330 -3.14 1.52 -3.46
N LYS A 331 -2.12 2.33 -3.19
CA LYS A 331 -1.98 3.01 -1.91
C LYS A 331 -2.75 4.33 -1.83
N THR A 332 -2.72 5.11 -2.89
CA THR A 332 -3.32 6.46 -2.90
C THR A 332 -4.41 6.64 -3.95
N GLY A 333 -4.51 5.73 -4.90
CA GLY A 333 -5.32 5.91 -6.10
C GLY A 333 -4.77 6.96 -7.08
N ALA A 334 -3.55 7.50 -6.83
CA ALA A 334 -2.93 8.54 -7.65
C ALA A 334 -2.04 7.99 -8.78
N GLY A 335 -2.04 6.69 -8.99
CA GLY A 335 -1.30 6.07 -10.09
C GLY A 335 -2.01 6.25 -11.43
N LYS A 336 -1.23 6.26 -12.51
CA LYS A 336 -1.71 6.43 -13.87
C LYS A 336 -2.05 5.08 -14.51
N TYR A 337 -3.08 5.08 -15.32
CA TYR A 337 -3.56 3.89 -16.05
C TYR A 337 -3.32 4.03 -17.55
N PRO A 338 -3.18 2.91 -18.30
CA PRO A 338 -3.13 2.95 -19.76
C PRO A 338 -4.41 3.58 -20.30
N TYR A 339 -4.30 4.39 -21.36
CA TYR A 339 -5.47 5.03 -21.99
C TYR A 339 -6.52 4.04 -22.48
N HIS A 340 -6.15 2.78 -22.70
CA HIS A 340 -7.03 1.68 -23.11
C HIS A 340 -8.25 1.49 -22.21
N ILE A 341 -8.17 1.87 -20.92
CA ILE A 341 -9.33 1.82 -20.02
C ILE A 341 -10.48 2.75 -20.42
N PHE A 342 -10.17 3.77 -21.24
CA PHE A 342 -11.16 4.71 -21.80
C PHE A 342 -11.59 4.33 -23.23
N SER A 343 -11.07 3.22 -23.79
CA SER A 343 -11.44 2.75 -25.12
C SER A 343 -12.94 2.41 -25.17
N PRO A 344 -13.64 2.80 -26.24
CA PRO A 344 -15.01 2.36 -26.46
C PRO A 344 -15.11 0.89 -26.86
N GLU A 345 -14.01 0.29 -27.33
CA GLU A 345 -13.95 -1.11 -27.75
C GLU A 345 -13.37 -1.95 -26.59
N PRO A 346 -14.18 -2.76 -25.90
CA PRO A 346 -13.72 -3.61 -24.82
C PRO A 346 -12.94 -4.81 -25.34
N ALA A 347 -12.01 -5.31 -24.54
CA ALA A 347 -11.23 -6.51 -24.85
C ALA A 347 -12.02 -7.81 -24.68
N TYR A 348 -13.17 -7.76 -24.02
CA TYR A 348 -14.09 -8.88 -23.79
C TYR A 348 -15.50 -8.36 -23.54
N GLU A 349 -16.51 -9.22 -23.67
CA GLU A 349 -17.88 -8.87 -23.36
C GLU A 349 -18.16 -9.01 -21.86
N PHE A 350 -19.14 -8.24 -21.36
CA PHE A 350 -19.60 -8.37 -19.99
C PHE A 350 -20.22 -9.77 -19.77
N HIS A 351 -19.74 -10.43 -18.72
CA HIS A 351 -20.33 -11.69 -18.24
C HIS A 351 -20.66 -11.58 -16.75
N GLU A 352 -21.86 -12.01 -16.39
CA GLU A 352 -22.23 -12.08 -14.98
C GLU A 352 -21.30 -13.08 -14.25
N THR A 353 -20.81 -12.67 -13.08
CA THR A 353 -20.02 -13.56 -12.23
C THR A 353 -20.90 -14.62 -11.58
N GLN A 354 -20.28 -15.69 -11.08
CA GLN A 354 -21.00 -16.74 -10.36
C GLN A 354 -21.80 -16.15 -9.19
N SER A 355 -23.10 -16.49 -9.11
CA SER A 355 -23.91 -16.10 -7.95
C SER A 355 -23.48 -16.84 -6.69
N VAL A 356 -23.36 -16.10 -5.60
CA VAL A 356 -23.00 -16.63 -4.27
C VAL A 356 -24.14 -16.51 -3.25
N GLU A 357 -25.36 -16.21 -3.71
CA GLU A 357 -26.51 -15.91 -2.83
C GLU A 357 -26.82 -17.01 -1.80
N HIS A 358 -26.51 -18.24 -2.14
CA HIS A 358 -26.77 -19.41 -1.27
C HIS A 358 -25.50 -19.93 -0.56
N MET A 359 -24.36 -19.26 -0.75
CA MET A 359 -23.08 -19.66 -0.17
C MET A 359 -22.86 -19.01 1.19
N THR A 360 -22.27 -19.75 2.11
CA THR A 360 -21.70 -19.21 3.34
C THR A 360 -20.29 -18.68 3.09
N ASN A 361 -19.74 -17.88 4.03
CA ASN A 361 -18.35 -17.46 3.93
C ASN A 361 -17.37 -18.65 3.88
N ARG A 362 -17.70 -19.76 4.54
CA ARG A 362 -16.92 -21.01 4.48
C ARG A 362 -16.96 -21.63 3.08
N ASP A 363 -18.12 -21.65 2.43
CA ASP A 363 -18.24 -22.19 1.07
C ASP A 363 -17.43 -21.33 0.08
N ILE A 364 -17.53 -20.01 0.18
CA ILE A 364 -16.80 -19.06 -0.65
C ILE A 364 -15.28 -19.19 -0.43
N MET A 365 -14.84 -19.24 0.83
CA MET A 365 -13.44 -19.44 1.18
C MET A 365 -12.90 -20.73 0.58
N ASN A 366 -13.62 -21.83 0.73
CA ASN A 366 -13.21 -23.13 0.20
C ASN A 366 -13.17 -23.13 -1.34
N ASP A 367 -14.16 -22.56 -2.00
CA ASP A 367 -14.21 -22.45 -3.46
C ASP A 367 -13.00 -21.66 -3.99
N TRP A 368 -12.70 -20.52 -3.38
CA TRP A 368 -11.57 -19.70 -3.80
C TRP A 368 -10.22 -20.37 -3.51
N CYS A 369 -10.05 -20.94 -2.31
CA CYS A 369 -8.83 -21.69 -2.00
C CYS A 369 -8.58 -22.83 -2.99
N ASN A 370 -9.61 -23.60 -3.30
CA ASN A 370 -9.49 -24.70 -4.26
C ASN A 370 -9.11 -24.18 -5.65
N LYS A 371 -9.76 -23.13 -6.15
CA LYS A 371 -9.45 -22.52 -7.45
C LYS A 371 -7.99 -22.06 -7.58
N PHE A 372 -7.41 -21.50 -6.50
CA PHE A 372 -5.99 -21.11 -6.50
C PHE A 372 -5.06 -22.31 -6.45
N ILE A 373 -5.36 -23.31 -5.63
CA ILE A 373 -4.57 -24.55 -5.51
C ILE A 373 -4.58 -25.33 -6.82
N GLU A 374 -5.75 -25.48 -7.47
CA GLU A 374 -5.90 -26.15 -8.77
C GLU A 374 -5.10 -25.46 -9.89
N LYS A 375 -4.97 -24.13 -9.83
CA LYS A 375 -4.09 -23.35 -10.71
C LYS A 375 -2.60 -23.46 -10.37
N GLY A 376 -2.23 -24.26 -9.37
CA GLY A 376 -0.86 -24.51 -8.97
C GLY A 376 -0.25 -23.49 -8.01
N TYR A 377 -1.05 -22.56 -7.45
CA TYR A 377 -0.59 -21.65 -6.41
C TYR A 377 -0.60 -22.31 -5.04
N ASP A 378 0.23 -21.83 -4.11
CA ASP A 378 0.09 -22.13 -2.68
C ASP A 378 -0.54 -20.92 -1.97
N ILE A 379 -1.24 -21.18 -0.89
CA ILE A 379 -1.85 -20.17 -0.03
C ILE A 379 -1.25 -20.33 1.36
N PHE A 380 -0.56 -19.30 1.83
CA PHE A 380 -0.03 -19.24 3.17
C PHE A 380 -0.94 -18.40 4.03
N ILE A 381 -1.43 -18.98 5.11
CA ILE A 381 -2.40 -18.35 6.01
C ILE A 381 -1.79 -18.24 7.40
N ARG A 382 -1.87 -17.05 7.98
CA ARG A 382 -1.58 -16.82 9.39
C ARG A 382 -2.83 -16.34 10.10
N ASP A 383 -3.25 -17.05 11.13
CA ASP A 383 -4.22 -16.56 12.10
C ASP A 383 -3.51 -15.60 13.07
N VAL A 384 -3.98 -14.36 13.14
CA VAL A 384 -3.45 -13.30 14.00
C VAL A 384 -4.49 -12.81 15.03
N SER A 385 -5.44 -13.66 15.39
CA SER A 385 -6.58 -13.32 16.25
C SER A 385 -6.21 -13.17 17.75
N TYR A 386 -5.00 -12.72 18.08
CA TYR A 386 -4.47 -12.73 19.46
C TYR A 386 -5.29 -11.88 20.44
N LEU A 387 -5.93 -10.82 19.96
CA LEU A 387 -6.73 -9.92 20.81
C LEU A 387 -8.18 -10.37 20.93
N GLY A 388 -8.54 -11.53 20.34
CA GLY A 388 -9.86 -12.12 20.44
C GLY A 388 -10.87 -11.62 19.39
N PHE A 389 -10.39 -10.98 18.32
CA PHE A 389 -11.19 -10.68 17.12
C PHE A 389 -10.59 -11.42 15.93
N PRO A 390 -11.38 -12.20 15.14
CA PRO A 390 -10.83 -12.99 14.05
C PRO A 390 -10.11 -12.11 13.03
N SER A 391 -8.84 -12.42 12.79
CA SER A 391 -8.00 -11.69 11.83
C SER A 391 -6.98 -12.63 11.21
N VAL A 392 -6.64 -12.37 9.96
CA VAL A 392 -5.72 -13.21 9.19
C VAL A 392 -4.74 -12.36 8.40
N HIS A 393 -3.62 -12.97 8.03
CA HIS A 393 -2.78 -12.52 6.93
C HIS A 393 -2.63 -13.65 5.92
N ILE A 394 -2.96 -13.38 4.66
CA ILE A 394 -2.94 -14.33 3.56
C ILE A 394 -1.84 -13.91 2.59
N ILE A 395 -1.01 -14.87 2.18
CA ILE A 395 0.02 -14.68 1.15
C ILE A 395 -0.19 -15.71 0.07
N ILE A 396 -0.32 -15.26 -1.18
CA ILE A 396 -0.41 -16.10 -2.38
C ILE A 396 0.71 -15.68 -3.32
N PRO A 397 1.88 -16.35 -3.29
CA PRO A 397 3.02 -15.99 -4.14
C PRO A 397 2.66 -15.93 -5.62
N LYS A 398 3.14 -14.92 -6.34
CA LYS A 398 2.85 -14.55 -7.74
C LYS A 398 1.48 -13.87 -7.95
N ILE A 399 0.65 -13.80 -6.91
CA ILE A 399 -0.68 -13.16 -6.97
C ILE A 399 -0.73 -11.95 -6.04
N SER A 400 -0.30 -12.09 -4.78
CA SER A 400 -0.51 -11.08 -3.76
C SER A 400 0.65 -10.08 -3.59
N GLU A 401 1.72 -10.17 -4.38
CA GLU A 401 2.81 -9.19 -4.32
C GLU A 401 2.32 -7.79 -4.72
N MET A 402 2.53 -6.85 -3.83
CA MET A 402 2.41 -5.42 -4.13
C MET A 402 3.60 -4.93 -4.98
N PHE A 403 4.76 -5.54 -4.75
CA PHE A 403 5.98 -5.30 -5.50
C PHE A 403 6.64 -6.61 -5.95
N GLU A 404 7.19 -6.59 -7.13
CA GLU A 404 8.24 -7.53 -7.49
C GLU A 404 9.52 -7.04 -6.80
N ALA A 405 9.73 -7.47 -5.56
CA ALA A 405 10.90 -7.06 -4.79
C ALA A 405 12.15 -7.66 -5.39
N ASP A 406 12.96 -6.82 -6.01
CA ASP A 406 14.32 -7.16 -6.43
C ASP A 406 15.31 -7.00 -5.26
N ASP A 407 16.54 -7.46 -5.46
CA ASP A 407 17.57 -7.42 -4.42
C ASP A 407 17.98 -5.97 -4.09
N ILE A 408 17.83 -5.03 -5.02
CA ILE A 408 18.11 -3.61 -4.82
C ILE A 408 17.11 -3.05 -3.82
N ARG A 409 15.82 -3.34 -4.01
CA ARG A 409 14.76 -2.89 -3.12
C ARG A 409 14.97 -3.40 -1.69
N TYR A 410 15.33 -4.67 -1.53
CA TYR A 410 15.67 -5.23 -0.21
C TYR A 410 16.80 -4.45 0.46
N ARG A 411 17.88 -4.24 -0.24
CA ARG A 411 19.04 -3.53 0.29
C ARG A 411 18.68 -2.12 0.72
N VAL A 412 17.97 -1.39 -0.13
CA VAL A 412 17.60 0.00 0.16
C VAL A 412 16.65 0.10 1.36
N TYR A 413 15.64 -0.74 1.44
CA TYR A 413 14.70 -0.73 2.57
C TYR A 413 15.38 -1.04 3.90
N ASN A 414 16.29 -1.99 3.93
CA ASN A 414 17.00 -2.33 5.14
C ASN A 414 18.05 -1.25 5.50
N THR A 415 18.77 -0.73 4.51
CA THR A 415 19.72 0.38 4.71
C THR A 415 19.04 1.64 5.23
N ARG A 416 17.73 1.83 4.96
CA ARG A 416 16.94 2.96 5.47
C ARG A 416 17.03 3.11 6.99
N PHE A 417 17.01 2.03 7.73
CA PHE A 417 17.11 2.08 9.19
C PHE A 417 18.45 2.63 9.67
N TYR A 418 19.54 2.20 9.03
CA TYR A 418 20.88 2.76 9.27
C TYR A 418 20.94 4.25 8.91
N VAL A 419 20.35 4.63 7.79
CA VAL A 419 20.23 6.03 7.37
C VAL A 419 19.47 6.86 8.38
N CYS A 420 18.36 6.34 8.93
CA CYS A 420 17.61 7.04 10.00
C CYS A 420 18.49 7.31 11.23
N GLU A 421 19.33 6.37 11.63
CA GLU A 421 20.25 6.57 12.76
C GLU A 421 21.34 7.61 12.44
N LEU A 422 21.87 7.61 11.23
CA LEU A 422 22.82 8.65 10.78
C LEU A 422 22.16 10.03 10.77
N LEU A 423 20.93 10.14 10.26
CA LEU A 423 20.22 11.43 10.18
C LEU A 423 19.80 11.97 11.56
N LYS A 424 19.65 11.11 12.59
CA LYS A 424 19.46 11.54 13.97
C LYS A 424 20.74 12.14 14.59
N GLN A 425 21.90 11.77 14.06
CA GLN A 425 23.21 12.19 14.54
C GLN A 425 24.07 12.68 13.37
N PRO A 426 23.72 13.81 12.73
CA PRO A 426 24.33 14.27 11.47
C PRO A 426 25.84 14.55 11.60
N GLN A 427 26.35 14.79 12.80
CA GLN A 427 27.77 14.92 13.06
C GLN A 427 28.58 13.65 12.78
N ASN A 428 27.94 12.50 12.69
CA ASN A 428 28.57 11.21 12.37
C ASN A 428 28.60 10.92 10.87
N ILE A 429 27.99 11.80 10.05
CA ILE A 429 27.97 11.64 8.58
C ILE A 429 29.36 12.04 8.03
N ASN A 430 29.92 11.17 7.20
CA ASN A 430 31.22 11.33 6.58
C ASN A 430 31.24 10.73 5.16
N LYS A 431 32.35 10.86 4.43
CA LYS A 431 32.50 10.35 3.06
C LYS A 431 32.28 8.85 2.90
N GLU A 432 32.48 8.05 3.95
CA GLU A 432 32.32 6.60 3.86
C GLU A 432 30.86 6.17 3.96
N ASN A 433 30.06 6.84 4.80
CA ASN A 433 28.69 6.47 5.09
C ASN A 433 27.64 7.30 4.34
N VAL A 434 27.96 8.51 3.87
CA VAL A 434 27.01 9.37 3.14
C VAL A 434 26.43 8.72 1.89
N LYS A 435 27.19 7.85 1.22
CA LYS A 435 26.72 7.07 0.05
C LYS A 435 25.48 6.21 0.34
N TYR A 436 25.30 5.74 1.58
CA TYR A 436 24.11 5.00 1.97
C TYR A 436 22.89 5.92 2.07
N ILE A 437 23.09 7.15 2.54
CA ILE A 437 22.05 8.17 2.61
C ILE A 437 21.60 8.53 1.19
N ILE A 438 22.54 8.85 0.31
CA ILE A 438 22.27 9.17 -1.09
C ILE A 438 21.48 8.04 -1.76
N ALA A 439 21.96 6.80 -1.68
CA ALA A 439 21.32 5.66 -2.31
C ALA A 439 19.87 5.42 -1.83
N VAL A 440 19.63 5.60 -0.54
CA VAL A 440 18.28 5.43 0.05
C VAL A 440 17.37 6.58 -0.38
N LEU A 441 17.81 7.82 -0.25
CA LEU A 441 17.00 8.99 -0.57
C LEU A 441 16.66 9.06 -2.07
N GLU A 442 17.64 8.81 -2.94
CA GLU A 442 17.40 8.78 -4.40
C GLU A 442 16.43 7.67 -4.82
N TYR A 443 16.54 6.50 -4.19
CA TYR A 443 15.63 5.39 -4.49
C TYR A 443 14.17 5.74 -4.17
N PHE A 444 13.93 6.43 -3.05
CA PHE A 444 12.58 6.78 -2.62
C PHE A 444 12.08 8.12 -3.18
N LEU A 445 12.95 8.96 -3.70
CA LEU A 445 12.58 10.29 -4.22
C LEU A 445 11.41 10.29 -5.22
N PRO A 446 11.25 9.31 -6.13
CA PRO A 446 10.10 9.24 -7.02
C PRO A 446 8.78 8.89 -6.34
N SER A 447 8.79 8.46 -5.08
CA SER A 447 7.60 8.09 -4.34
C SER A 447 6.97 9.31 -3.69
N VAL A 448 5.76 9.65 -4.11
CA VAL A 448 4.99 10.80 -3.55
C VAL A 448 4.73 10.66 -2.04
N LEU A 449 4.69 9.43 -1.52
CA LEU A 449 4.38 9.14 -0.11
C LEU A 449 5.61 9.11 0.78
N GLU A 450 6.78 8.96 0.21
CA GLU A 450 8.04 8.72 0.91
C GLU A 450 8.97 9.94 0.88
N ASN A 451 8.49 11.09 0.39
CA ASN A 451 9.26 12.33 0.29
C ASN A 451 9.18 13.23 1.53
N THR A 452 8.55 12.76 2.60
CA THR A 452 8.52 13.48 3.87
C THR A 452 9.64 12.99 4.78
N ILE A 453 10.57 13.87 5.10
CA ILE A 453 11.77 13.55 5.92
C ILE A 453 11.39 13.06 7.31
N ASP A 454 10.42 13.70 7.93
CA ASP A 454 9.99 13.41 9.30
C ASP A 454 9.30 12.06 9.46
N THR A 455 8.53 11.63 8.47
CA THR A 455 7.73 10.41 8.55
C THR A 455 8.56 9.15 8.29
N TYR A 456 9.50 9.21 7.34
CA TYR A 456 10.26 8.04 6.90
C TYR A 456 11.67 7.94 7.45
N TYR A 457 12.29 9.08 7.73
CA TYR A 457 13.71 9.12 8.10
C TYR A 457 13.92 9.56 9.55
N GLY A 458 12.84 9.87 10.29
CA GLY A 458 12.94 10.27 11.69
C GLY A 458 13.77 11.52 11.91
N TRP A 459 13.80 12.43 10.94
CA TRP A 459 14.51 13.70 11.06
C TRP A 459 13.83 14.56 12.12
N CYS A 460 14.55 14.81 13.21
CA CYS A 460 13.97 15.46 14.39
C CYS A 460 13.90 16.98 14.28
N ASN A 461 14.56 17.60 13.31
CA ASN A 461 14.64 19.05 13.18
C ASN A 461 14.18 19.53 11.81
N LYS A 462 12.87 19.61 11.61
CA LYS A 462 12.24 20.10 10.38
C LYS A 462 12.66 21.54 10.05
N ASP A 463 12.85 22.37 11.06
CA ASP A 463 13.16 23.77 10.91
C ASP A 463 14.60 24.00 10.40
N ALA A 464 15.45 22.97 10.48
CA ALA A 464 16.81 23.03 9.94
C ALA A 464 16.88 22.92 8.41
N ILE A 465 15.78 22.56 7.74
CA ILE A 465 15.72 22.41 6.27
C ILE A 465 14.72 23.43 5.71
N PRO A 466 15.20 24.59 5.25
CA PRO A 466 14.31 25.69 4.88
C PRO A 466 13.29 25.38 3.79
N CYS A 467 13.62 24.48 2.84
CA CYS A 467 12.72 24.11 1.76
C CYS A 467 11.72 23.01 2.11
N GLU A 468 11.70 22.49 3.34
CA GLU A 468 10.72 21.51 3.78
C GLU A 468 9.29 22.07 3.73
N LYS A 469 9.10 23.35 4.03
CA LYS A 469 7.82 24.06 3.88
C LYS A 469 7.25 24.04 2.44
N TYR A 470 8.10 23.76 1.45
CA TYR A 470 7.71 23.60 0.04
C TYR A 470 7.72 22.13 -0.41
N GLY A 471 7.85 21.17 0.51
CA GLY A 471 7.92 19.74 0.20
C GLY A 471 9.20 19.29 -0.51
N MET A 472 10.29 20.05 -0.40
CA MET A 472 11.55 19.78 -1.11
C MET A 472 12.71 19.40 -0.18
N GLY A 473 12.44 19.13 1.09
CA GLY A 473 13.46 18.83 2.07
C GLY A 473 14.35 17.64 1.71
N VAL A 474 13.79 16.59 1.14
CA VAL A 474 14.55 15.40 0.68
C VAL A 474 15.54 15.79 -0.44
N ILE A 475 15.10 16.57 -1.41
CA ILE A 475 15.95 17.02 -2.54
C ILE A 475 17.14 17.84 -2.02
N TYR A 476 16.87 18.75 -1.06
CA TYR A 476 17.92 19.53 -0.41
C TYR A 476 18.91 18.65 0.36
N LEU A 477 18.41 17.68 1.12
CA LEU A 477 19.24 16.75 1.87
C LEU A 477 20.16 15.93 0.95
N ILE A 478 19.65 15.45 -0.19
CA ILE A 478 20.46 14.76 -1.20
C ILE A 478 21.57 15.69 -1.71
N SER A 479 21.24 16.94 -2.06
CA SER A 479 22.23 17.94 -2.49
C SER A 479 23.34 18.10 -1.44
N MET A 480 23.00 18.25 -0.16
CA MET A 480 23.97 18.38 0.92
C MET A 480 24.80 17.10 1.14
N CYS A 481 24.21 15.93 0.95
CA CYS A 481 24.96 14.67 0.99
C CYS A 481 26.03 14.60 -0.12
N TYR A 482 25.72 15.07 -1.31
CA TYR A 482 26.70 15.18 -2.40
C TYR A 482 27.81 16.21 -2.12
N VAL A 483 27.51 17.25 -1.34
CA VAL A 483 28.58 18.17 -0.83
C VAL A 483 29.54 17.42 0.08
N VAL A 484 29.04 16.57 1.00
CA VAL A 484 29.86 15.73 1.87
C VAL A 484 30.73 14.76 1.07
N GLU A 485 30.19 14.23 -0.04
CA GLU A 485 30.89 13.35 -0.96
C GLU A 485 31.92 14.11 -1.84
N GLU A 486 31.89 15.44 -1.83
CA GLU A 486 32.67 16.33 -2.71
C GLU A 486 32.28 16.19 -4.21
N ASN A 487 31.08 15.72 -4.50
CA ASN A 487 30.52 15.66 -5.84
C ASN A 487 29.67 16.91 -6.10
N TYR A 488 30.34 18.05 -6.30
CA TYR A 488 29.69 19.35 -6.42
C TYR A 488 28.78 19.47 -7.63
N LYS A 489 29.06 18.74 -8.70
CA LYS A 489 28.21 18.69 -9.90
C LYS A 489 26.82 18.14 -9.55
N GLN A 490 26.76 16.96 -8.93
CA GLN A 490 25.48 16.36 -8.53
C GLN A 490 24.77 17.23 -7.48
N ALA A 491 25.52 17.80 -6.54
CA ALA A 491 24.95 18.73 -5.56
C ALA A 491 24.26 19.92 -6.24
N ALA A 492 24.91 20.53 -7.25
CA ALA A 492 24.36 21.64 -8.02
C ALA A 492 23.13 21.21 -8.84
N ASP A 493 23.15 20.00 -9.45
CA ASP A 493 22.02 19.49 -10.23
C ASP A 493 20.75 19.34 -9.35
N TYR A 494 20.88 18.81 -8.13
CA TYR A 494 19.74 18.74 -7.18
C TYR A 494 19.29 20.13 -6.72
N MET A 495 20.21 21.06 -6.51
CA MET A 495 19.85 22.45 -6.17
C MET A 495 19.10 23.14 -7.32
N LYS A 496 19.47 22.86 -8.57
CA LYS A 496 18.75 23.33 -9.76
C LYS A 496 17.32 22.77 -9.83
N MET A 497 17.12 21.53 -9.40
CA MET A 497 15.76 20.95 -9.31
C MET A 497 14.89 21.75 -8.35
N ILE A 498 15.41 22.11 -7.17
CA ILE A 498 14.70 22.96 -6.20
C ILE A 498 14.31 24.30 -6.85
N LEU A 499 15.26 24.98 -7.47
CA LEU A 499 15.02 26.28 -8.12
C LEU A 499 13.96 26.18 -9.21
N SER A 500 14.04 25.15 -10.06
CA SER A 500 13.05 24.94 -11.13
C SER A 500 11.64 24.74 -10.58
N GLN A 501 11.48 24.07 -9.45
CA GLN A 501 10.18 23.90 -8.82
C GLN A 501 9.69 25.21 -8.18
N LEU A 502 10.53 25.92 -7.43
CA LEU A 502 10.16 27.21 -6.83
C LEU A 502 9.77 28.28 -7.84
N GLU A 503 10.39 28.29 -9.01
CA GLU A 503 10.09 29.24 -10.09
C GLU A 503 8.82 28.85 -10.87
N ASN A 504 8.46 27.56 -10.94
CA ASN A 504 7.28 27.06 -11.66
C ASN A 504 6.00 27.04 -10.81
N GLU A 505 6.11 27.01 -9.49
CA GLU A 505 4.97 26.96 -8.55
C GLU A 505 4.31 28.32 -8.29
N SER A 506 4.31 29.22 -9.25
CA SER A 506 3.71 30.55 -9.14
C SER A 506 2.18 30.59 -8.87
N GLY A 507 1.58 29.46 -8.50
CA GLY A 507 0.12 29.34 -8.30
C GLY A 507 -0.36 28.76 -6.98
N THR A 508 0.42 27.95 -6.26
CA THR A 508 -0.09 27.16 -5.10
C THR A 508 0.52 27.58 -3.76
N TYR A 509 1.76 28.07 -3.75
CA TYR A 509 2.43 28.60 -2.56
C TYR A 509 3.00 29.98 -2.83
N GLN A 510 2.84 30.89 -1.89
CA GLN A 510 3.56 32.18 -1.91
C GLN A 510 5.03 31.90 -1.57
N VAL A 511 5.84 31.70 -2.59
CA VAL A 511 7.30 31.45 -2.41
C VAL A 511 7.98 32.75 -2.01
N ASP A 512 8.72 32.72 -0.90
CA ASP A 512 9.49 33.88 -0.45
C ASP A 512 10.66 34.16 -1.42
N LYS A 513 10.75 35.41 -1.88
CA LYS A 513 11.86 35.85 -2.74
C LYS A 513 13.24 35.68 -2.10
N GLN A 514 13.32 35.77 -0.78
CA GLN A 514 14.57 35.55 -0.04
C GLN A 514 15.02 34.07 -0.13
N ASP A 515 14.06 33.13 -0.07
CA ASP A 515 14.39 31.71 -0.24
C ASP A 515 14.92 31.42 -1.66
N ILE A 516 14.28 31.98 -2.69
CA ILE A 516 14.78 31.84 -4.07
C ILE A 516 16.21 32.40 -4.20
N ALA A 517 16.45 33.57 -3.62
CA ALA A 517 17.77 34.20 -3.67
C ALA A 517 18.83 33.34 -2.95
N PHE A 518 18.48 32.75 -1.80
CA PHE A 518 19.35 31.86 -1.06
C PHE A 518 19.69 30.61 -1.90
N TYR A 519 18.73 29.91 -2.45
CA TYR A 519 18.99 28.70 -3.25
C TYR A 519 19.74 29.02 -4.53
N LYS A 520 19.52 30.19 -5.15
CA LYS A 520 20.33 30.65 -6.29
C LYS A 520 21.78 30.83 -5.89
N ALA A 521 22.06 31.48 -4.75
CA ALA A 521 23.41 31.65 -4.26
C ALA A 521 24.12 30.31 -3.99
N VAL A 522 23.43 29.36 -3.35
CA VAL A 522 23.96 28.01 -3.10
C VAL A 522 24.23 27.28 -4.43
N TYR A 523 23.32 27.36 -5.39
CA TYR A 523 23.51 26.75 -6.72
C TYR A 523 24.76 27.30 -7.43
N TYR A 524 24.92 28.62 -7.47
CA TYR A 524 26.08 29.24 -8.12
C TYR A 524 27.38 28.91 -7.41
N TYR A 525 27.38 28.90 -6.08
CA TYR A 525 28.55 28.50 -5.30
C TYR A 525 28.96 27.04 -5.61
N LEU A 526 28.03 26.09 -5.59
CA LEU A 526 28.32 24.70 -5.91
C LEU A 526 28.77 24.51 -7.35
N SER A 527 28.20 25.26 -8.31
CA SER A 527 28.62 25.24 -9.71
C SER A 527 30.02 25.83 -9.89
N GLY A 528 30.39 26.81 -9.10
CA GLY A 528 31.74 27.37 -9.07
C GLY A 528 32.78 26.37 -8.55
N LEU A 529 32.45 25.63 -7.49
CA LEU A 529 33.30 24.56 -6.95
C LEU A 529 33.51 23.42 -7.98
N ASP A 530 32.48 23.04 -8.71
CA ASP A 530 32.58 22.05 -9.79
C ASP A 530 33.51 22.54 -10.94
N ALA A 531 33.49 23.83 -11.23
CA ALA A 531 34.36 24.45 -12.24
C ALA A 531 35.81 24.67 -11.78
N GLY A 532 36.15 24.25 -10.56
CA GLY A 532 37.50 24.39 -9.99
C GLY A 532 37.87 25.80 -9.49
N LEU A 533 36.85 26.65 -9.28
CA LEU A 533 37.05 27.93 -8.61
C LEU A 533 37.37 27.66 -7.13
N GLU A 534 38.51 28.19 -6.65
CA GLU A 534 39.00 27.91 -5.31
C GLU A 534 38.02 28.34 -4.20
N LYS A 535 38.09 27.60 -3.10
CA LYS A 535 37.38 27.90 -1.86
C LYS A 535 38.03 29.15 -1.23
N GLU A 536 37.55 30.35 -1.53
CA GLU A 536 37.81 31.53 -0.73
C GLU A 536 36.80 31.66 0.43
#